data_460f1d8af146496e4daed263d194c924
#
_entry.id   460f1d8af146496e4daed263d194c924
#
_cell.length_a   1.000
_cell.length_b   1.000
_cell.length_c   1.000
_cell.angle_alpha   90.00
_cell.angle_beta   90.00
_cell.angle_gamma   90.00
#
_symmetry.space_group_name_H-M   'P 1'
#
loop_
_entity.id
_entity.type
_entity.pdbx_description
1 polymer ?
#
loop_
_entity_poly.entity_id
_entity_poly.type
_entity_poly.pdbx_seq_one_letter_code
_entity_poly.pdbx_strand_id
1 'polypeptide(L)'
;MSIALTDDHKALADTASELLAKRDARGANRALLEAADEPMPAFWDEVAALGWLGLHVPEDHGGSGFGLPELVVVVEQLGRAIAPGPFVPTVIASAAIAAAAPEDVQQRVLPGLADGSVIGAVALGGDIAVSGGQASGSAVVIGGGLADLFLFAVGDDAVLVEAAADGVTVAVPANLDQGRRSARVTL
;
A
#
# COMPACT_ATOMS: atom_id res chain seq x y z
N MET A 1 -28.00 -0.80 -5.62
CA MET A 1 -27.21 -1.58 -4.65
C MET A 1 -27.26 -0.85 -3.33
N SER A 2 -27.74 -1.47 -2.25
CA SER A 2 -27.74 -0.83 -0.92
C SER A 2 -26.35 -0.99 -0.31
N ILE A 3 -25.72 0.09 0.12
CA ILE A 3 -24.47 0.09 0.88
C ILE A 3 -24.84 -0.15 2.36
N ALA A 4 -25.57 -1.21 2.65
CA ALA A 4 -25.88 -1.56 4.02
C ALA A 4 -24.72 -2.34 4.62
N LEU A 5 -24.15 -1.85 5.72
CA LEU A 5 -23.18 -2.58 6.50
C LEU A 5 -23.80 -3.86 7.06
N THR A 6 -23.21 -4.99 6.73
CA THR A 6 -23.61 -6.29 7.30
C THR A 6 -23.08 -6.43 8.73
N ASP A 7 -23.50 -7.48 9.44
CA ASP A 7 -22.95 -7.76 10.77
C ASP A 7 -21.47 -8.18 10.69
N ASP A 8 -21.07 -8.83 9.59
CA ASP A 8 -19.65 -9.15 9.34
C ASP A 8 -18.80 -7.88 9.12
N HIS A 9 -19.33 -6.89 8.39
CA HIS A 9 -18.66 -5.60 8.25
C HIS A 9 -18.49 -4.88 9.59
N LYS A 10 -19.48 -4.96 10.48
CA LYS A 10 -19.40 -4.39 11.83
C LYS A 10 -18.34 -5.11 12.67
N ALA A 11 -18.35 -6.45 12.65
CA ALA A 11 -17.36 -7.25 13.35
C ALA A 11 -15.92 -6.98 12.87
N LEU A 12 -15.74 -6.81 11.55
CA LEU A 12 -14.46 -6.42 10.96
C LEU A 12 -14.04 -5.02 11.43
N ALA A 13 -14.96 -4.05 11.43
CA ALA A 13 -14.71 -2.70 11.91
C ALA A 13 -14.32 -2.67 13.40
N ASP A 14 -15.03 -3.42 14.23
CA ASP A 14 -14.76 -3.52 15.67
C ASP A 14 -13.36 -4.13 15.89
N THR A 15 -13.03 -5.23 15.21
CA THR A 15 -11.71 -5.87 15.29
C THR A 15 -10.59 -4.91 14.89
N ALA A 16 -10.78 -4.16 13.80
CA ALA A 16 -9.80 -3.20 13.33
C ALA A 16 -9.63 -2.04 14.33
N SER A 17 -10.73 -1.50 14.83
CA SER A 17 -10.74 -0.41 15.82
C SER A 17 -10.04 -0.84 17.12
N GLU A 18 -10.34 -2.05 17.63
CA GLU A 18 -9.75 -2.59 18.85
C GLU A 18 -8.23 -2.79 18.71
N LEU A 19 -7.77 -3.37 17.61
CA LEU A 19 -6.34 -3.54 17.34
C LEU A 19 -5.62 -2.20 17.34
N LEU A 20 -6.13 -1.23 16.57
CA LEU A 20 -5.50 0.07 16.40
C LEU A 20 -5.48 0.87 17.71
N ALA A 21 -6.53 0.77 18.53
CA ALA A 21 -6.57 1.35 19.86
C ALA A 21 -5.57 0.66 20.81
N LYS A 22 -5.52 -0.67 20.82
CA LYS A 22 -4.58 -1.45 21.65
C LYS A 22 -3.12 -1.16 21.31
N ARG A 23 -2.82 -0.88 20.05
CA ARG A 23 -1.47 -0.56 19.57
C ARG A 23 -1.15 0.92 19.59
N ASP A 24 -2.06 1.74 20.11
CA ASP A 24 -1.90 3.20 20.13
C ASP A 24 -1.46 3.77 18.77
N ALA A 25 -2.15 3.38 17.70
CA ALA A 25 -1.80 3.78 16.33
C ALA A 25 -1.71 5.31 16.18
N ARG A 26 -2.56 6.05 16.90
CA ARG A 26 -2.53 7.51 16.92
C ARG A 26 -1.27 8.05 17.60
N GLY A 27 -0.84 7.45 18.71
CA GLY A 27 0.43 7.78 19.38
C GLY A 27 1.63 7.46 18.49
N ALA A 28 1.60 6.32 17.80
CA ALA A 28 2.62 5.95 16.82
C ALA A 28 2.74 7.00 15.70
N ASN A 29 1.61 7.47 15.15
CA ASN A 29 1.63 8.55 14.15
C ASN A 29 2.18 9.86 14.74
N ARG A 30 1.77 10.22 15.94
CA ARG A 30 2.27 11.45 16.60
C ARG A 30 3.78 11.41 16.81
N ALA A 31 4.36 10.25 17.11
CA ALA A 31 5.80 10.10 17.28
C ALA A 31 6.57 10.39 15.98
N LEU A 32 5.95 10.20 14.80
CA LEU A 32 6.58 10.49 13.51
C LEU A 32 6.77 12.00 13.27
N LEU A 33 6.08 12.88 14.00
CA LEU A 33 6.24 14.34 13.83
C LEU A 33 7.66 14.81 14.18
N GLU A 34 8.35 14.10 15.07
CA GLU A 34 9.70 14.41 15.52
C GLU A 34 10.73 13.36 15.01
N ALA A 35 10.30 12.36 14.30
CA ALA A 35 11.16 11.29 13.80
C ALA A 35 11.95 11.74 12.55
N ALA A 36 13.24 11.42 12.51
CA ALA A 36 14.07 11.68 11.34
C ALA A 36 13.59 10.85 10.14
N ASP A 37 13.28 9.57 10.38
CA ASP A 37 12.84 8.61 9.37
C ASP A 37 11.40 8.15 9.63
N GLU A 38 10.78 7.52 8.62
CA GLU A 38 9.48 6.84 8.71
C GLU A 38 9.74 5.33 8.85
N PRO A 39 9.71 4.78 10.08
CA PRO A 39 9.83 3.34 10.26
C PRO A 39 8.52 2.62 9.89
N MET A 40 8.61 1.33 9.58
CA MET A 40 7.43 0.48 9.51
C MET A 40 6.72 0.48 10.86
N PRO A 41 5.38 0.63 10.91
CA PRO A 41 4.63 0.59 12.16
C PRO A 41 4.82 -0.75 12.90
N ALA A 42 5.02 -0.71 14.21
CA ALA A 42 5.23 -1.91 15.01
C ALA A 42 4.07 -2.91 14.98
N PHE A 43 2.90 -2.48 14.54
CA PHE A 43 1.71 -3.34 14.38
C PHE A 43 1.54 -3.88 12.95
N TRP A 44 2.51 -3.64 12.04
CA TRP A 44 2.40 -4.07 10.64
C TRP A 44 2.19 -5.57 10.49
N ASP A 45 3.00 -6.37 11.19
CA ASP A 45 2.92 -7.83 11.14
C ASP A 45 1.54 -8.34 11.63
N GLU A 46 0.89 -7.64 12.56
CA GLU A 46 -0.45 -8.01 13.02
C GLU A 46 -1.51 -7.69 11.98
N VAL A 47 -1.40 -6.55 11.30
CA VAL A 47 -2.27 -6.18 10.17
C VAL A 47 -2.15 -7.20 9.04
N ALA A 48 -0.91 -7.61 8.73
CA ALA A 48 -0.60 -8.64 7.76
C ALA A 48 -1.17 -10.02 8.17
N ALA A 49 -0.93 -10.45 9.41
CA ALA A 49 -1.42 -11.73 9.94
C ALA A 49 -2.96 -11.83 10.00
N LEU A 50 -3.66 -10.71 10.11
CA LEU A 50 -5.12 -10.65 10.02
C LEU A 50 -5.64 -10.70 8.57
N GLY A 51 -4.76 -10.75 7.58
CA GLY A 51 -5.11 -10.86 6.17
C GLY A 51 -5.73 -9.59 5.57
N TRP A 52 -5.64 -8.44 6.25
CA TRP A 52 -6.31 -7.22 5.78
C TRP A 52 -5.75 -6.66 4.49
N LEU A 53 -4.47 -6.87 4.22
CA LEU A 53 -3.83 -6.47 2.95
C LEU A 53 -4.32 -7.29 1.76
N GLY A 54 -4.71 -8.55 2.00
CA GLY A 54 -5.18 -9.50 1.00
C GLY A 54 -6.69 -9.61 0.85
N LEU A 55 -7.51 -8.80 1.54
CA LEU A 55 -8.98 -8.92 1.51
C LEU A 55 -9.56 -8.96 0.10
N HIS A 56 -9.09 -8.10 -0.80
CA HIS A 56 -9.57 -7.95 -2.17
C HIS A 56 -8.76 -8.75 -3.21
N VAL A 57 -7.66 -9.36 -2.78
CA VAL A 57 -6.81 -10.18 -3.65
C VAL A 57 -7.47 -11.56 -3.83
N PRO A 58 -7.49 -12.13 -5.05
CA PRO A 58 -8.04 -13.47 -5.28
C PRO A 58 -7.36 -14.55 -4.43
N GLU A 59 -8.13 -15.58 -4.05
CA GLU A 59 -7.62 -16.70 -3.25
C GLU A 59 -6.46 -17.43 -3.90
N ASP A 60 -6.49 -17.59 -5.23
CA ASP A 60 -5.43 -18.21 -6.02
C ASP A 60 -4.09 -17.45 -5.94
N HIS A 61 -4.13 -16.21 -5.49
CA HIS A 61 -2.95 -15.36 -5.28
C HIS A 61 -2.70 -15.04 -3.79
N GLY A 62 -3.22 -15.86 -2.87
CA GLY A 62 -2.97 -15.74 -1.44
C GLY A 62 -3.84 -14.72 -0.71
N GLY A 63 -4.86 -14.17 -1.37
CA GLY A 63 -5.84 -13.27 -0.76
C GLY A 63 -7.05 -14.00 -0.19
N SER A 64 -8.06 -13.22 0.20
CA SER A 64 -9.33 -13.74 0.76
C SER A 64 -10.49 -13.72 -0.23
N GLY A 65 -10.31 -13.17 -1.43
CA GLY A 65 -11.32 -13.12 -2.48
C GLY A 65 -12.57 -12.27 -2.15
N PHE A 66 -12.48 -11.41 -1.11
CA PHE A 66 -13.53 -10.46 -0.81
C PHE A 66 -13.54 -9.29 -1.79
N GLY A 67 -14.33 -8.26 -1.53
CA GLY A 67 -14.45 -7.10 -2.39
C GLY A 67 -13.94 -5.80 -1.76
N LEU A 68 -14.21 -4.70 -2.48
CA LEU A 68 -13.96 -3.35 -1.96
C LEU A 68 -14.73 -3.03 -0.67
N PRO A 69 -15.96 -3.53 -0.43
CA PRO A 69 -16.68 -3.21 0.81
C PRO A 69 -15.91 -3.58 2.08
N GLU A 70 -15.33 -4.78 2.14
CA GLU A 70 -14.54 -5.26 3.28
C GLU A 70 -13.26 -4.46 3.44
N LEU A 71 -12.56 -4.20 2.34
CA LEU A 71 -11.35 -3.39 2.35
C LEU A 71 -11.62 -1.96 2.84
N VAL A 72 -12.71 -1.32 2.39
CA VAL A 72 -13.09 0.04 2.78
C VAL A 72 -13.39 0.11 4.28
N VAL A 73 -13.99 -0.92 4.87
CA VAL A 73 -14.23 -0.99 6.31
C VAL A 73 -12.91 -0.88 7.09
N VAL A 74 -11.87 -1.63 6.69
CA VAL A 74 -10.55 -1.57 7.33
C VAL A 74 -9.90 -0.21 7.11
N VAL A 75 -9.91 0.29 5.87
CA VAL A 75 -9.34 1.61 5.52
C VAL A 75 -9.99 2.73 6.33
N GLU A 76 -11.32 2.67 6.55
CA GLU A 76 -12.00 3.65 7.39
C GLU A 76 -11.46 3.64 8.82
N GLN A 77 -11.27 2.46 9.43
CA GLN A 77 -10.76 2.38 10.81
C GLN A 77 -9.31 2.85 10.92
N LEU A 78 -8.46 2.50 9.93
CA LEU A 78 -7.10 3.04 9.84
C LEU A 78 -7.11 4.57 9.75
N GLY A 79 -7.99 5.14 8.92
CA GLY A 79 -8.17 6.58 8.80
C GLY A 79 -8.66 7.24 10.10
N ARG A 80 -9.63 6.65 10.79
CA ARG A 80 -10.14 7.16 12.08
C ARG A 80 -9.06 7.16 13.18
N ALA A 81 -8.19 6.15 13.17
CA ALA A 81 -7.07 6.04 14.08
C ALA A 81 -5.86 6.90 13.64
N ILE A 82 -5.88 7.49 12.44
CA ILE A 82 -4.73 8.16 11.82
C ILE A 82 -3.52 7.19 11.83
N ALA A 83 -3.75 5.92 11.51
CA ALA A 83 -2.71 4.90 11.57
C ALA A 83 -1.61 5.18 10.53
N PRO A 84 -0.33 5.21 10.93
CA PRO A 84 0.77 5.37 10.00
C PRO A 84 1.03 4.10 9.20
N GLY A 85 1.86 4.20 8.17
CA GLY A 85 2.36 3.08 7.39
C GLY A 85 1.73 2.93 6.01
N PRO A 86 2.25 1.98 5.22
CA PRO A 86 2.00 1.89 3.79
C PRO A 86 0.78 1.05 3.41
N PHE A 87 -0.23 0.88 4.29
CA PHE A 87 -1.40 0.04 4.00
C PHE A 87 -2.11 0.47 2.71
N VAL A 88 -2.52 1.74 2.65
CA VAL A 88 -3.30 2.25 1.49
C VAL A 88 -2.51 2.17 0.18
N PRO A 89 -1.24 2.62 0.09
CA PRO A 89 -0.47 2.45 -1.14
C PRO A 89 -0.31 0.98 -1.54
N THR A 90 -0.10 0.06 -0.60
CA THR A 90 0.04 -1.37 -0.87
C THR A 90 -1.24 -1.98 -1.44
N VAL A 91 -2.41 -1.70 -0.84
CA VAL A 91 -3.68 -2.24 -1.35
C VAL A 91 -4.12 -1.61 -2.68
N ILE A 92 -3.72 -0.36 -2.97
CA ILE A 92 -3.95 0.23 -4.29
C ILE A 92 -3.07 -0.47 -5.33
N ALA A 93 -1.80 -0.75 -5.01
CA ALA A 93 -0.90 -1.46 -5.93
C ALA A 93 -1.42 -2.87 -6.22
N SER A 94 -1.77 -3.65 -5.19
CA SER A 94 -2.30 -5.01 -5.37
C SER A 94 -3.64 -5.02 -6.12
N ALA A 95 -4.54 -4.07 -5.86
CA ALA A 95 -5.80 -3.96 -6.61
C ALA A 95 -5.58 -3.67 -8.10
N ALA A 96 -4.66 -2.75 -8.43
CA ALA A 96 -4.34 -2.43 -9.82
C ALA A 96 -3.68 -3.62 -10.54
N ILE A 97 -2.76 -4.32 -9.87
CA ILE A 97 -2.10 -5.51 -10.41
C ILE A 97 -3.11 -6.64 -10.62
N ALA A 98 -3.96 -6.93 -9.64
CA ALA A 98 -5.00 -7.96 -9.76
C ALA A 98 -6.00 -7.67 -10.90
N ALA A 99 -6.29 -6.39 -11.17
CA ALA A 99 -7.25 -5.99 -12.20
C ALA A 99 -6.68 -6.01 -13.61
N ALA A 100 -5.39 -5.73 -13.81
CA ALA A 100 -4.87 -5.41 -15.14
C ALA A 100 -3.52 -6.06 -15.51
N ALA A 101 -2.77 -6.61 -14.56
CA ALA A 101 -1.48 -7.21 -14.88
C ALA A 101 -1.63 -8.61 -15.53
N PRO A 102 -0.67 -9.02 -16.36
CA PRO A 102 -0.59 -10.41 -16.85
C PRO A 102 -0.52 -11.42 -15.70
N GLU A 103 -1.03 -12.63 -15.93
CA GLU A 103 -1.14 -13.69 -14.92
C GLU A 103 0.20 -14.05 -14.26
N ASP A 104 1.28 -14.11 -15.02
CA ASP A 104 2.63 -14.39 -14.52
C ASP A 104 3.14 -13.30 -13.56
N VAL A 105 2.77 -12.03 -13.80
CA VAL A 105 3.05 -10.91 -12.89
C VAL A 105 2.21 -11.03 -11.63
N GLN A 106 0.91 -11.33 -11.76
CA GLN A 106 0.02 -11.52 -10.62
C GLN A 106 0.53 -12.64 -9.70
N GLN A 107 0.85 -13.80 -10.25
CA GLN A 107 1.40 -14.94 -9.49
C GLN A 107 2.71 -14.62 -8.76
N ARG A 108 3.54 -13.77 -9.35
CA ARG A 108 4.83 -13.39 -8.78
C ARG A 108 4.72 -12.39 -7.64
N VAL A 109 3.81 -11.42 -7.71
CA VAL A 109 3.84 -10.27 -6.79
C VAL A 109 2.65 -10.18 -5.84
N LEU A 110 1.46 -10.67 -6.22
CA LEU A 110 0.27 -10.54 -5.36
C LEU A 110 0.39 -11.27 -4.03
N PRO A 111 0.96 -12.48 -3.94
CA PRO A 111 1.10 -13.16 -2.65
C PRO A 111 1.87 -12.32 -1.62
N GLY A 112 3.00 -11.72 -2.02
CA GLY A 112 3.79 -10.88 -1.12
C GLY A 112 3.10 -9.57 -0.73
N LEU A 113 2.29 -8.99 -1.65
CA LEU A 113 1.49 -7.81 -1.33
C LEU A 113 0.32 -8.16 -0.39
N ALA A 114 -0.26 -9.35 -0.54
CA ALA A 114 -1.39 -9.81 0.27
C ALA A 114 -0.98 -10.19 1.71
N ASP A 115 0.19 -10.79 1.88
CA ASP A 115 0.73 -11.17 3.19
C ASP A 115 1.59 -10.07 3.85
N GLY A 116 1.79 -8.93 3.16
CA GLY A 116 2.53 -7.77 3.67
C GLY A 116 4.04 -7.94 3.72
N SER A 117 4.60 -9.00 3.16
CA SER A 117 6.05 -9.20 3.02
C SER A 117 6.66 -8.34 1.91
N VAL A 118 5.83 -7.85 0.98
CA VAL A 118 6.17 -6.88 -0.06
C VAL A 118 5.30 -5.64 0.11
N ILE A 119 5.92 -4.49 0.14
CA ILE A 119 5.26 -3.19 0.25
C ILE A 119 5.13 -2.58 -1.13
N GLY A 120 3.90 -2.30 -1.55
CA GLY A 120 3.61 -1.64 -2.81
C GLY A 120 3.37 -0.14 -2.65
N ALA A 121 3.75 0.63 -3.68
CA ALA A 121 3.37 2.03 -3.78
C ALA A 121 3.06 2.42 -5.22
N VAL A 122 2.19 3.43 -5.40
CA VAL A 122 1.67 3.82 -6.72
C VAL A 122 1.94 5.29 -6.99
N ALA A 123 2.35 5.61 -8.20
CA ALA A 123 2.38 6.96 -8.72
C ALA A 123 1.44 7.07 -9.92
N LEU A 124 0.41 7.91 -9.79
CA LEU A 124 -0.57 8.20 -10.86
C LEU A 124 -0.15 9.35 -11.77
N GLY A 125 1.04 9.91 -11.54
CA GLY A 125 1.59 11.01 -12.34
C GLY A 125 3.09 11.13 -12.11
N GLY A 126 3.74 11.87 -12.99
CA GLY A 126 5.19 12.06 -13.01
C GLY A 126 5.68 12.13 -14.46
N ASP A 127 6.99 12.15 -14.61
CA ASP A 127 7.64 12.23 -15.94
C ASP A 127 8.21 10.86 -16.35
N ILE A 128 7.53 9.76 -15.95
CA ILE A 128 7.97 8.41 -16.32
C ILE A 128 7.65 8.13 -17.78
N ALA A 129 8.66 7.69 -18.52
CA ALA A 129 8.56 7.27 -19.91
C ALA A 129 9.17 5.87 -20.11
N VAL A 130 8.65 5.14 -21.07
CA VAL A 130 9.16 3.82 -21.47
C VAL A 130 9.68 3.89 -22.90
N SER A 131 10.92 3.49 -23.11
CA SER A 131 11.52 3.41 -24.43
C SER A 131 12.48 2.23 -24.51
N GLY A 132 12.38 1.43 -25.56
CA GLY A 132 13.25 0.27 -25.75
C GLY A 132 13.19 -0.78 -24.64
N GLY A 133 12.06 -0.89 -23.92
CA GLY A 133 11.90 -1.80 -22.80
C GLY A 133 12.49 -1.31 -21.48
N GLN A 134 12.96 -0.08 -21.42
CA GLN A 134 13.48 0.57 -20.21
C GLN A 134 12.56 1.72 -19.78
N ALA A 135 12.32 1.84 -18.48
CA ALA A 135 11.66 2.99 -17.89
C ALA A 135 12.69 4.02 -17.46
N SER A 136 12.34 5.30 -17.57
CA SER A 136 13.18 6.40 -17.11
C SER A 136 12.34 7.60 -16.70
N GLY A 137 12.89 8.48 -15.87
CA GLY A 137 12.21 9.68 -15.42
C GLY A 137 12.06 9.74 -13.90
N SER A 138 11.10 10.51 -13.40
CA SER A 138 10.86 10.61 -11.97
C SER A 138 9.40 10.82 -11.62
N ALA A 139 9.01 10.36 -10.43
CA ALA A 139 7.67 10.57 -9.87
C ALA A 139 7.72 10.79 -8.36
N VAL A 140 6.68 11.43 -7.83
CA VAL A 140 6.44 11.51 -6.38
C VAL A 140 5.48 10.38 -6.01
N VAL A 141 5.88 9.59 -5.03
CA VAL A 141 5.20 8.36 -4.62
C VAL A 141 4.89 8.43 -3.14
N ILE A 142 3.61 8.37 -2.76
CA ILE A 142 3.19 8.33 -1.35
C ILE A 142 3.57 6.97 -0.78
N GLY A 143 4.21 6.97 0.41
CA GLY A 143 4.73 5.74 1.03
C GLY A 143 5.95 5.15 0.32
N GLY A 144 6.50 5.85 -0.67
CA GLY A 144 7.59 5.35 -1.50
C GLY A 144 8.90 5.09 -0.74
N GLY A 145 9.09 5.70 0.44
CA GLY A 145 10.26 5.44 1.28
C GLY A 145 10.24 4.06 1.97
N LEU A 146 9.07 3.42 2.04
CA LEU A 146 8.89 2.10 2.65
C LEU A 146 8.60 1.00 1.59
N ALA A 147 8.50 1.38 0.31
CA ALA A 147 8.07 0.46 -0.73
C ALA A 147 9.20 -0.40 -1.28
N ASP A 148 8.89 -1.67 -1.52
CA ASP A 148 9.73 -2.63 -2.24
C ASP A 148 9.40 -2.63 -3.74
N LEU A 149 8.17 -2.20 -4.09
CA LEU A 149 7.63 -2.28 -5.43
C LEU A 149 6.87 -1.00 -5.79
N PHE A 150 7.19 -0.44 -6.94
CA PHE A 150 6.53 0.74 -7.48
C PHE A 150 5.68 0.41 -8.69
N LEU A 151 4.47 0.93 -8.74
CA LEU A 151 3.59 0.92 -9.91
C LEU A 151 3.43 2.35 -10.43
N PHE A 152 3.93 2.62 -11.63
CA PHE A 152 3.81 3.92 -12.28
C PHE A 152 2.79 3.87 -13.40
N ALA A 153 1.83 4.81 -13.40
CA ALA A 153 0.94 5.00 -14.53
C ALA A 153 1.69 5.73 -15.65
N VAL A 154 1.63 5.20 -16.88
CA VAL A 154 2.29 5.76 -18.08
C VAL A 154 1.30 5.72 -19.24
N GLY A 155 0.59 6.83 -19.49
CA GLY A 155 -0.51 6.85 -20.45
C GLY A 155 -1.65 5.92 -20.01
N ASP A 156 -2.03 4.99 -20.88
CA ASP A 156 -3.05 3.98 -20.60
C ASP A 156 -2.46 2.67 -20.02
N ASP A 157 -1.15 2.62 -19.86
CA ASP A 157 -0.41 1.47 -19.33
C ASP A 157 0.13 1.73 -17.92
N ALA A 158 0.74 0.69 -17.33
CA ALA A 158 1.46 0.79 -16.07
C ALA A 158 2.82 0.07 -16.15
N VAL A 159 3.79 0.60 -15.42
CA VAL A 159 5.12 0.01 -15.29
C VAL A 159 5.34 -0.41 -13.85
N LEU A 160 5.74 -1.66 -13.67
CA LEU A 160 6.10 -2.23 -12.37
C LEU A 160 7.63 -2.25 -12.24
N VAL A 161 8.13 -1.66 -11.15
CA VAL A 161 9.57 -1.52 -10.89
C VAL A 161 9.88 -1.91 -9.47
N GLU A 162 10.85 -2.79 -9.25
CA GLU A 162 11.36 -3.14 -7.93
C GLU A 162 12.24 -1.99 -7.39
N ALA A 163 12.08 -1.64 -6.12
CA ALA A 163 12.87 -0.56 -5.52
C ALA A 163 14.37 -0.85 -5.51
N ALA A 164 14.74 -2.13 -5.48
CA ALA A 164 16.14 -2.60 -5.50
C ALA A 164 16.72 -2.75 -6.92
N ALA A 165 15.95 -2.42 -7.97
CA ALA A 165 16.45 -2.55 -9.34
C ALA A 165 17.58 -1.54 -9.64
N ASP A 166 18.51 -1.94 -10.49
CA ASP A 166 19.61 -1.08 -10.94
C ASP A 166 19.08 0.20 -11.58
N GLY A 167 19.62 1.35 -11.17
CA GLY A 167 19.24 2.67 -11.66
C GLY A 167 18.12 3.34 -10.86
N VAL A 168 17.41 2.59 -9.99
CA VAL A 168 16.36 3.16 -9.13
C VAL A 168 16.98 3.95 -7.97
N THR A 169 16.49 5.16 -7.77
CA THR A 169 16.88 6.00 -6.63
C THR A 169 15.62 6.47 -5.90
N VAL A 170 15.60 6.26 -4.59
CA VAL A 170 14.50 6.69 -3.71
C VAL A 170 15.03 7.76 -2.76
N ALA A 171 14.45 8.96 -2.82
CA ALA A 171 14.80 10.06 -1.93
C ALA A 171 13.55 10.55 -1.19
N VAL A 172 13.60 10.58 0.14
CA VAL A 172 12.50 11.09 0.99
C VAL A 172 12.86 12.52 1.39
N PRO A 173 12.28 13.55 0.73
CA PRO A 173 12.50 14.94 1.09
C PRO A 173 11.77 15.28 2.40
N ALA A 174 11.92 16.51 2.89
CA ALA A 174 11.07 17.03 3.93
C ALA A 174 9.60 17.02 3.48
N ASN A 175 8.73 16.40 4.27
CA ASN A 175 7.31 16.26 4.00
C ASN A 175 6.48 17.11 4.96
N LEU A 176 5.33 17.61 4.49
CA LEU A 176 4.37 18.30 5.35
C LEU A 176 3.65 17.29 6.25
N ASP A 177 3.22 16.17 5.71
CA ASP A 177 2.65 15.04 6.46
C ASP A 177 3.78 14.08 6.86
N GLN A 178 4.17 14.10 8.11
CA GLN A 178 5.22 13.24 8.64
C GLN A 178 4.74 11.81 8.89
N GLY A 179 3.44 11.61 9.03
CA GLY A 179 2.83 10.30 9.27
C GLY A 179 2.60 9.49 7.99
N ARG A 180 2.78 10.13 6.82
CA ARG A 180 2.59 9.50 5.51
C ARG A 180 3.46 10.20 4.47
N ARG A 181 4.74 9.88 4.52
CA ARG A 181 5.74 10.58 3.70
C ARG A 181 5.67 10.16 2.24
N SER A 182 5.94 11.12 1.37
CA SER A 182 6.17 10.86 -0.05
C SER A 182 7.67 10.77 -0.31
N ALA A 183 8.04 9.93 -1.25
CA ALA A 183 9.39 9.87 -1.79
C ALA A 183 9.41 10.35 -3.24
N ARG A 184 10.54 10.88 -3.68
CA ARG A 184 10.85 11.04 -5.10
C ARG A 184 11.57 9.78 -5.56
N VAL A 185 10.97 9.08 -6.51
CA VAL A 185 11.58 7.91 -7.16
C VAL A 185 12.06 8.34 -8.53
N THR A 186 13.29 8.00 -8.86
CA THR A 186 13.94 8.25 -10.17
C THR A 186 14.43 6.94 -10.74
N LEU A 187 14.19 6.77 -12.04
CA LEU A 187 14.52 5.59 -12.84
C LEU A 187 15.58 5.92 -13.88
#